data_45407b9c90d65d0361e98349cc6e75a0
#
_entry.id   45407b9c90d65d0361e98349cc6e75a0
#
_cell.length_a   1.000
_cell.length_b   1.000
_cell.length_c   1.000
_cell.angle_alpha   90.00
_cell.angle_beta   90.00
_cell.angle_gamma   90.00
#
_symmetry.space_group_name_H-M   'P 1'
#
loop_
_entity.id
_entity.type
_entity.pdbx_description
1 polymer ?
#
loop_
_entity_poly.entity_id
_entity_poly.type
_entity_poly.pdbx_seq_one_letter_code
_entity_poly.pdbx_strand_id
1 'polypeptide(L)'
;MRILHFSDFHLDGRHIDKAKYVLNYMLKALKEISKEQKIDLVLFSGDMLVQGGKGFNDDLKQGFESFHEVVISPLMQCLGLPESHFIFTPGNHDIDRDADSSRFEDNLEKDAQSLEGIIGLTTAPDVKDYTKRVEAFKSFEKEYYSKYTDGINYHWNRFASTFEMDIDGVSVGIVSLNTVWRCGKDDKNKIALGLNQITEQSTVLEGKQVRIALTHYPISFLKEVERVDVLKKCAENFDIVFNGHSHRGLTNFQAPYKNEVFMEINASGTLAGNIYEQTH
;
A
#
# COMPACT_ATOMS: atom_id res chain seq x y z
N MET A 1 19.07 9.24 -4.27
CA MET A 1 17.71 8.74 -4.54
C MET A 1 16.67 9.72 -4.02
N ARG A 2 15.66 10.08 -4.80
CA ARG A 2 14.51 10.93 -4.43
C ARG A 2 13.22 10.18 -4.69
N ILE A 3 12.37 10.08 -3.69
CA ILE A 3 11.11 9.33 -3.72
C ILE A 3 9.93 10.33 -3.73
N LEU A 4 8.99 10.14 -4.66
CA LEU A 4 7.67 10.74 -4.58
C LEU A 4 6.75 9.75 -3.84
N HIS A 5 6.22 10.16 -2.71
CA HIS A 5 5.23 9.38 -1.96
C HIS A 5 3.89 10.12 -1.92
N PHE A 6 2.82 9.44 -2.29
CA PHE A 6 1.45 9.93 -2.17
C PHE A 6 0.46 8.78 -1.96
N SER A 7 -0.78 9.10 -1.60
CA SER A 7 -1.80 8.12 -1.20
C SER A 7 -3.20 8.70 -1.36
N ASP A 8 -4.21 7.86 -1.18
CA ASP A 8 -5.61 8.29 -0.99
C ASP A 8 -6.09 9.17 -2.16
N PHE A 9 -5.95 8.65 -3.38
CA PHE A 9 -6.38 9.36 -4.59
C PHE A 9 -7.88 9.26 -4.81
N HIS A 10 -8.51 8.15 -4.41
CA HIS A 10 -9.96 7.92 -4.47
C HIS A 10 -10.57 8.23 -5.84
N LEU A 11 -10.03 7.64 -6.91
CA LEU A 11 -10.56 7.82 -8.26
C LEU A 11 -12.02 7.35 -8.33
N ASP A 12 -12.90 8.26 -8.75
CA ASP A 12 -14.30 8.00 -8.97
C ASP A 12 -14.62 8.12 -10.46
N GLY A 13 -15.07 7.03 -11.10
CA GLY A 13 -15.43 7.00 -12.51
C GLY A 13 -16.51 8.00 -12.92
N ARG A 14 -17.35 8.42 -11.97
CA ARG A 14 -18.39 9.46 -12.17
C ARG A 14 -17.80 10.87 -12.23
N HIS A 15 -16.56 11.05 -11.76
CA HIS A 15 -15.90 12.36 -11.61
C HIS A 15 -14.46 12.37 -12.15
N ILE A 16 -14.17 11.63 -13.21
CA ILE A 16 -12.83 11.50 -13.83
C ILE A 16 -12.24 12.88 -14.20
N ASP A 17 -13.06 13.82 -14.66
CA ASP A 17 -12.57 15.16 -15.03
C ASP A 17 -12.02 15.93 -13.83
N LYS A 18 -12.62 15.76 -12.64
CA LYS A 18 -12.10 16.34 -11.39
C LYS A 18 -10.75 15.73 -11.03
N ALA A 19 -10.61 14.41 -11.16
CA ALA A 19 -9.35 13.70 -10.93
C ALA A 19 -8.25 14.19 -11.87
N LYS A 20 -8.55 14.28 -13.18
CA LYS A 20 -7.62 14.83 -14.19
C LYS A 20 -7.23 16.27 -13.90
N TYR A 21 -8.17 17.09 -13.43
CA TYR A 21 -7.89 18.49 -13.07
C TYR A 21 -6.84 18.56 -11.94
N VAL A 22 -7.07 17.83 -10.82
CA VAL A 22 -6.11 17.79 -9.70
C VAL A 22 -4.77 17.22 -10.12
N LEU A 23 -4.78 16.11 -10.86
CA LEU A 23 -3.56 15.51 -11.38
C LEU A 23 -2.75 16.50 -12.22
N ASN A 24 -3.39 17.29 -13.08
CA ASN A 24 -2.70 18.29 -13.91
C ASN A 24 -1.96 19.35 -13.08
N TYR A 25 -2.50 19.76 -11.94
CA TYR A 25 -1.80 20.66 -11.01
C TYR A 25 -0.60 19.97 -10.35
N MET A 26 -0.78 18.73 -9.91
CA MET A 26 0.30 17.90 -9.36
C MET A 26 1.43 17.73 -10.40
N LEU A 27 1.10 17.37 -11.63
CA LEU A 27 2.09 17.21 -12.71
C LEU A 27 2.86 18.50 -13.02
N LYS A 28 2.19 19.67 -13.00
CA LYS A 28 2.86 20.96 -13.15
C LYS A 28 3.86 21.21 -12.03
N ALA A 29 3.45 20.98 -10.78
CA ALA A 29 4.33 21.14 -9.63
C ALA A 29 5.54 20.18 -9.70
N LEU A 30 5.30 18.92 -10.04
CA LEU A 30 6.35 17.92 -10.17
C LEU A 30 7.35 18.24 -11.27
N LYS A 31 6.91 18.80 -12.41
CA LYS A 31 7.80 19.28 -13.47
C LYS A 31 8.75 20.37 -12.98
N GLU A 32 8.26 21.30 -12.16
CA GLU A 32 9.12 22.36 -11.60
C GLU A 32 10.14 21.78 -10.60
N ILE A 33 9.67 20.92 -9.69
CA ILE A 33 10.53 20.24 -8.70
C ILE A 33 11.62 19.39 -9.38
N SER A 34 11.25 18.67 -10.44
CA SER A 34 12.17 17.77 -11.15
C SER A 34 13.25 18.50 -11.98
N LYS A 35 13.11 19.82 -12.20
CA LYS A 35 14.18 20.63 -12.82
C LYS A 35 15.41 20.76 -11.93
N GLU A 36 15.21 20.77 -10.62
CA GLU A 36 16.31 20.88 -9.65
C GLU A 36 16.94 19.51 -9.37
N GLN A 37 16.12 18.50 -9.20
CA GLN A 37 16.55 17.14 -8.92
C GLN A 37 15.50 16.13 -9.41
N LYS A 38 15.98 15.14 -10.17
CA LYS A 38 15.18 14.03 -10.70
C LYS A 38 14.50 13.25 -9.56
N ILE A 39 13.26 12.82 -9.79
CA ILE A 39 12.59 11.80 -8.97
C ILE A 39 12.99 10.44 -9.54
N ASP A 40 13.26 9.47 -8.69
CA ASP A 40 13.80 8.17 -9.07
C ASP A 40 12.79 7.05 -8.86
N LEU A 41 11.85 7.23 -7.93
CA LEU A 41 10.88 6.22 -7.50
C LEU A 41 9.58 6.89 -7.09
N VAL A 42 8.46 6.23 -7.38
CA VAL A 42 7.13 6.63 -6.94
C VAL A 42 6.54 5.54 -6.05
N LEU A 43 6.14 5.90 -4.84
CA LEU A 43 5.46 5.03 -3.88
C LEU A 43 4.01 5.50 -3.70
N PHE A 44 3.07 4.56 -3.84
CA PHE A 44 1.65 4.83 -3.64
C PHE A 44 1.10 3.92 -2.53
N SER A 45 0.69 4.51 -1.41
CA SER A 45 0.30 3.76 -0.21
C SER A 45 -1.22 3.50 -0.08
N GLY A 46 -1.87 3.20 -1.21
CA GLY A 46 -3.24 2.67 -1.24
C GLY A 46 -4.33 3.71 -1.43
N ASP A 47 -5.57 3.20 -1.55
CA ASP A 47 -6.78 3.95 -1.89
C ASP A 47 -6.69 4.61 -3.27
N MET A 48 -6.46 3.77 -4.28
CA MET A 48 -6.55 4.14 -5.69
C MET A 48 -7.98 4.56 -6.06
N LEU A 49 -8.96 3.77 -5.60
CA LEU A 49 -10.37 3.87 -5.98
C LEU A 49 -11.24 4.39 -4.83
N VAL A 50 -12.45 4.83 -5.16
CA VAL A 50 -13.46 5.16 -4.17
C VAL A 50 -14.25 3.91 -3.77
N GLN A 51 -14.33 3.61 -2.48
CA GLN A 51 -15.27 2.66 -1.85
C GLN A 51 -15.50 1.33 -2.62
N GLY A 52 -14.45 0.55 -2.88
CA GLY A 52 -14.58 -0.77 -3.51
C GLY A 52 -15.05 -0.70 -4.98
N GLY A 53 -14.68 0.36 -5.69
CA GLY A 53 -15.03 0.51 -7.11
C GLY A 53 -16.45 1.05 -7.38
N LYS A 54 -17.15 1.58 -6.38
CA LYS A 54 -18.52 2.15 -6.56
C LYS A 54 -18.63 3.18 -7.68
N GLY A 55 -17.58 3.92 -7.93
CA GLY A 55 -17.51 4.84 -9.06
C GLY A 55 -17.47 4.18 -10.43
N PHE A 56 -17.25 2.86 -10.47
CA PHE A 56 -17.14 2.02 -11.66
C PHE A 56 -18.17 0.87 -11.64
N ASN A 57 -19.36 1.10 -11.05
CA ASN A 57 -20.43 0.11 -10.88
C ASN A 57 -19.96 -1.16 -10.14
N ASP A 58 -19.14 -1.00 -9.12
CA ASP A 58 -18.51 -2.05 -8.32
C ASP A 58 -17.54 -2.96 -9.12
N ASP A 59 -17.12 -2.53 -10.32
CA ASP A 59 -16.11 -3.20 -11.12
C ASP A 59 -14.70 -2.70 -10.75
N LEU A 60 -14.07 -3.37 -9.80
CA LEU A 60 -12.71 -3.08 -9.34
C LEU A 60 -11.68 -3.18 -10.47
N LYS A 61 -11.85 -4.14 -11.39
CA LYS A 61 -10.90 -4.32 -12.50
C LYS A 61 -10.93 -3.09 -13.41
N GLN A 62 -12.13 -2.66 -13.84
CA GLN A 62 -12.30 -1.44 -14.63
C GLN A 62 -11.74 -0.22 -13.89
N GLY A 63 -11.94 -0.16 -12.56
CA GLY A 63 -11.41 0.90 -11.72
C GLY A 63 -9.89 0.98 -11.77
N PHE A 64 -9.19 -0.15 -11.59
CA PHE A 64 -7.72 -0.20 -11.64
C PHE A 64 -7.16 0.11 -13.03
N GLU A 65 -7.80 -0.40 -14.10
CA GLU A 65 -7.43 -0.05 -15.49
C GLU A 65 -7.56 1.47 -15.70
N SER A 66 -8.66 2.06 -15.23
CA SER A 66 -8.87 3.52 -15.30
C SER A 66 -7.86 4.29 -14.46
N PHE A 67 -7.48 3.80 -13.28
CA PHE A 67 -6.46 4.43 -12.45
C PHE A 67 -5.10 4.42 -13.14
N HIS A 68 -4.75 3.30 -13.78
CA HIS A 68 -3.54 3.20 -14.58
C HIS A 68 -3.52 4.24 -15.71
N GLU A 69 -4.59 4.33 -16.49
CA GLU A 69 -4.69 5.26 -17.63
C GLU A 69 -4.74 6.73 -17.21
N VAL A 70 -5.46 7.04 -16.14
CA VAL A 70 -5.69 8.42 -15.70
C VAL A 70 -4.58 8.95 -14.83
N VAL A 71 -3.94 8.10 -13.99
CA VAL A 71 -2.99 8.54 -12.96
C VAL A 71 -1.59 8.03 -13.24
N ILE A 72 -1.40 6.69 -13.31
CA ILE A 72 -0.04 6.11 -13.36
C ILE A 72 0.68 6.51 -14.65
N SER A 73 0.12 6.19 -15.79
CA SER A 73 0.78 6.46 -17.09
C SER A 73 1.12 7.93 -17.30
N PRO A 74 0.21 8.90 -17.07
CA PRO A 74 0.55 10.33 -17.22
C PRO A 74 1.60 10.81 -16.22
N LEU A 75 1.59 10.27 -14.98
CA LEU A 75 2.57 10.61 -13.95
C LEU A 75 3.97 10.12 -14.34
N MET A 76 4.09 8.84 -14.68
CA MET A 76 5.37 8.22 -15.02
C MET A 76 5.96 8.84 -16.30
N GLN A 77 5.12 9.13 -17.30
CA GLN A 77 5.53 9.88 -18.49
C GLN A 77 6.02 11.29 -18.14
N CYS A 78 5.33 11.99 -17.25
CA CYS A 78 5.73 13.33 -16.79
C CYS A 78 7.10 13.34 -16.10
N LEU A 79 7.40 12.30 -15.31
CA LEU A 79 8.65 12.15 -14.58
C LEU A 79 9.79 11.55 -15.43
N GLY A 80 9.47 11.00 -16.60
CA GLY A 80 10.42 10.29 -17.44
C GLY A 80 10.92 8.98 -16.82
N LEU A 81 10.07 8.32 -16.03
CA LEU A 81 10.35 7.06 -15.37
C LEU A 81 9.63 5.88 -16.06
N PRO A 82 10.21 4.68 -16.06
CA PRO A 82 9.49 3.48 -16.46
C PRO A 82 8.36 3.18 -15.46
N GLU A 83 7.25 2.62 -15.94
CA GLU A 83 6.09 2.31 -15.09
C GLU A 83 6.42 1.31 -13.97
N SER A 84 7.43 0.47 -14.15
CA SER A 84 7.98 -0.42 -13.10
C SER A 84 8.48 0.31 -11.85
N HIS A 85 8.81 1.60 -11.95
CA HIS A 85 9.19 2.43 -10.80
C HIS A 85 7.99 3.06 -10.06
N PHE A 86 6.77 2.66 -10.39
CA PHE A 86 5.57 2.97 -9.63
C PHE A 86 5.21 1.77 -8.75
N ILE A 87 5.56 1.84 -7.47
CA ILE A 87 5.30 0.75 -6.50
C ILE A 87 4.09 1.11 -5.64
N PHE A 88 3.17 0.16 -5.46
CA PHE A 88 1.92 0.41 -4.76
C PHE A 88 1.52 -0.73 -3.82
N THR A 89 0.65 -0.41 -2.86
CA THR A 89 0.01 -1.34 -1.93
C THR A 89 -1.51 -1.14 -1.96
N PRO A 90 -2.34 -2.15 -1.60
CA PRO A 90 -3.78 -1.95 -1.54
C PRO A 90 -4.19 -1.05 -0.38
N GLY A 91 -5.19 -0.19 -0.61
CA GLY A 91 -5.93 0.51 0.44
C GLY A 91 -7.27 -0.17 0.76
N ASN A 92 -7.93 0.29 1.82
CA ASN A 92 -9.21 -0.29 2.23
C ASN A 92 -10.39 0.05 1.29
N HIS A 93 -10.17 0.96 0.35
CA HIS A 93 -11.09 1.26 -0.74
C HIS A 93 -10.79 0.48 -2.04
N ASP A 94 -9.66 -0.24 -2.10
CA ASP A 94 -9.21 -1.01 -3.27
C ASP A 94 -9.61 -2.49 -3.21
N ILE A 95 -10.55 -2.85 -2.34
CA ILE A 95 -10.96 -4.22 -2.09
C ILE A 95 -12.46 -4.42 -2.28
N ASP A 96 -12.88 -5.66 -2.53
CA ASP A 96 -14.29 -6.04 -2.47
C ASP A 96 -14.73 -6.15 -1.00
N ARG A 97 -15.38 -5.12 -0.51
CA ARG A 97 -15.81 -5.03 0.90
C ARG A 97 -17.00 -5.94 1.22
N ASP A 98 -17.67 -6.49 0.22
CA ASP A 98 -18.82 -7.37 0.33
C ASP A 98 -18.50 -8.84 0.02
N ALA A 99 -17.23 -9.18 -0.19
CA ALA A 99 -16.79 -10.52 -0.59
C ALA A 99 -17.13 -11.63 0.42
N ASP A 100 -17.27 -11.29 1.70
CA ASP A 100 -17.45 -12.24 2.78
C ASP A 100 -18.74 -12.03 3.57
N SER A 101 -19.30 -13.14 4.10
CA SER A 101 -20.47 -13.08 4.97
C SER A 101 -20.10 -12.62 6.40
N SER A 102 -21.04 -11.98 7.10
CA SER A 102 -20.86 -11.58 8.51
C SER A 102 -20.45 -12.74 9.41
N ARG A 103 -21.00 -13.94 9.19
CA ARG A 103 -20.64 -15.15 9.97
C ARG A 103 -19.19 -15.56 9.75
N PHE A 104 -18.68 -15.41 8.55
CA PHE A 104 -17.28 -15.70 8.23
C PHE A 104 -16.37 -14.70 8.94
N GLU A 105 -16.69 -13.41 8.89
CA GLU A 105 -15.96 -12.34 9.58
C GLU A 105 -15.94 -12.53 11.11
N ASP A 106 -17.04 -12.96 11.70
CA ASP A 106 -17.13 -13.25 13.14
C ASP A 106 -16.19 -14.40 13.55
N ASN A 107 -16.01 -15.40 12.70
CA ASN A 107 -15.07 -16.48 12.95
C ASN A 107 -13.62 -16.01 12.84
N LEU A 108 -13.29 -15.28 11.77
CA LEU A 108 -11.95 -14.67 11.60
C LEU A 108 -11.60 -13.75 12.79
N GLU A 109 -12.59 -12.99 13.28
CA GLU A 109 -12.37 -12.11 14.44
C GLU A 109 -12.06 -12.89 15.72
N LYS A 110 -12.69 -14.04 15.95
CA LYS A 110 -12.36 -14.91 17.08
C LYS A 110 -10.93 -15.44 17.02
N ASP A 111 -10.50 -15.86 15.82
CA ASP A 111 -9.15 -16.36 15.62
C ASP A 111 -8.10 -15.25 15.72
N ALA A 112 -8.44 -14.04 15.30
CA ALA A 112 -7.55 -12.87 15.32
C ALA A 112 -7.46 -12.16 16.70
N GLN A 113 -7.76 -12.83 17.82
CA GLN A 113 -7.66 -12.25 19.17
C GLN A 113 -6.27 -12.38 19.80
N SER A 114 -5.36 -13.13 19.18
CA SER A 114 -3.97 -13.29 19.64
C SER A 114 -3.00 -13.14 18.47
N LEU A 115 -1.73 -12.90 18.77
CA LEU A 115 -0.65 -12.86 17.78
C LEU A 115 -0.55 -14.19 17.03
N GLU A 116 -0.59 -15.33 17.75
CA GLU A 116 -0.55 -16.66 17.15
C GLU A 116 -1.75 -16.92 16.24
N GLY A 117 -2.93 -16.43 16.62
CA GLY A 117 -4.14 -16.54 15.82
C GLY A 117 -4.00 -15.77 14.51
N ILE A 118 -3.51 -14.53 14.55
CA ILE A 118 -3.26 -13.72 13.35
C ILE A 118 -2.22 -14.39 12.43
N ILE A 119 -1.11 -14.88 12.98
CA ILE A 119 -0.09 -15.62 12.22
C ILE A 119 -0.71 -16.88 11.62
N GLY A 120 -1.50 -17.63 12.38
CA GLY A 120 -2.20 -18.82 11.90
C GLY A 120 -3.08 -18.54 10.69
N LEU A 121 -3.86 -17.45 10.71
CA LEU A 121 -4.71 -17.04 9.59
C LEU A 121 -3.90 -16.70 8.34
N THR A 122 -2.76 -16.03 8.49
CA THR A 122 -1.95 -15.57 7.36
C THR A 122 -0.99 -16.64 6.79
N THR A 123 -0.84 -17.77 7.49
CA THR A 123 -0.05 -18.93 7.04
C THR A 123 -0.90 -20.16 6.72
N ALA A 124 -2.22 -20.10 6.90
CA ALA A 124 -3.12 -21.22 6.68
C ALA A 124 -3.09 -21.72 5.22
N PRO A 125 -3.21 -23.03 4.97
CA PRO A 125 -3.29 -23.57 3.62
C PRO A 125 -4.48 -23.06 2.81
N ASP A 126 -5.57 -22.72 3.48
CA ASP A 126 -6.82 -22.18 2.93
C ASP A 126 -6.88 -20.65 2.93
N VAL A 127 -5.74 -19.98 3.06
CA VAL A 127 -5.62 -18.51 3.07
C VAL A 127 -6.36 -17.82 1.91
N LYS A 128 -6.56 -18.50 0.81
CA LYS A 128 -7.35 -17.99 -0.33
C LYS A 128 -8.78 -17.61 0.06
N ASP A 129 -9.37 -18.34 1.02
CA ASP A 129 -10.73 -18.08 1.47
C ASP A 129 -10.81 -16.82 2.32
N TYR A 130 -9.71 -16.44 2.98
CA TYR A 130 -9.65 -15.20 3.81
C TYR A 130 -9.29 -13.95 3.01
N THR A 131 -8.78 -14.12 1.79
CA THR A 131 -8.24 -13.02 0.99
C THR A 131 -9.03 -12.75 -0.29
N LYS A 132 -10.26 -13.27 -0.41
CA LYS A 132 -11.14 -13.03 -1.58
C LYS A 132 -11.31 -11.54 -1.87
N ARG A 133 -11.45 -10.74 -0.83
CA ARG A 133 -11.64 -9.28 -0.94
C ARG A 133 -10.49 -8.56 -1.64
N VAL A 134 -9.26 -9.06 -1.52
CA VAL A 134 -8.07 -8.47 -2.18
C VAL A 134 -7.73 -9.11 -3.52
N GLU A 135 -8.52 -10.07 -4.00
CA GLU A 135 -8.22 -10.85 -5.20
C GLU A 135 -8.13 -9.99 -6.46
N ALA A 136 -9.07 -9.05 -6.63
CA ALA A 136 -9.07 -8.15 -7.78
C ALA A 136 -7.80 -7.28 -7.79
N PHE A 137 -7.42 -6.71 -6.64
CA PHE A 137 -6.19 -5.93 -6.50
C PHE A 137 -4.95 -6.79 -6.79
N LYS A 138 -4.84 -7.97 -6.19
CA LYS A 138 -3.67 -8.85 -6.38
C LYS A 138 -3.56 -9.39 -7.81
N SER A 139 -4.68 -9.53 -8.50
CA SER A 139 -4.70 -9.86 -9.93
C SER A 139 -4.17 -8.69 -10.78
N PHE A 140 -4.63 -7.47 -10.50
CA PHE A 140 -4.13 -6.26 -11.14
C PHE A 140 -2.64 -6.06 -10.89
N GLU A 141 -2.18 -6.17 -9.64
CA GLU A 141 -0.77 -6.06 -9.26
C GLU A 141 0.10 -7.05 -10.06
N LYS A 142 -0.32 -8.31 -10.11
CA LYS A 142 0.40 -9.37 -10.84
C LYS A 142 0.47 -9.09 -12.34
N GLU A 143 -0.64 -8.66 -12.95
CA GLU A 143 -0.70 -8.30 -14.35
C GLU A 143 0.18 -7.09 -14.65
N TYR A 144 0.11 -6.06 -13.82
CA TYR A 144 0.91 -4.83 -13.95
C TYR A 144 2.41 -5.14 -13.96
N TYR A 145 2.93 -5.81 -12.93
CA TYR A 145 4.37 -6.10 -12.85
C TYR A 145 4.83 -7.28 -13.74
N SER A 146 3.91 -8.02 -14.36
CA SER A 146 4.27 -8.93 -15.44
C SER A 146 4.55 -8.19 -16.76
N LYS A 147 3.94 -7.02 -16.93
CA LYS A 147 4.06 -6.18 -18.11
C LYS A 147 5.17 -5.14 -17.98
N TYR A 148 5.33 -4.58 -16.79
CA TYR A 148 6.29 -3.50 -16.50
C TYR A 148 7.40 -4.03 -15.59
N THR A 149 8.53 -4.46 -16.19
CA THR A 149 9.61 -5.18 -15.50
C THR A 149 10.95 -4.45 -15.51
N ASP A 150 11.05 -3.31 -16.19
CA ASP A 150 12.30 -2.60 -16.41
C ASP A 150 12.93 -2.15 -15.08
N GLY A 151 14.14 -2.65 -14.82
CA GLY A 151 14.94 -2.26 -13.65
C GLY A 151 14.47 -2.80 -12.30
N ILE A 152 13.47 -3.70 -12.28
CA ILE A 152 12.98 -4.33 -11.04
C ILE A 152 13.06 -5.85 -11.08
N ASN A 153 13.27 -6.45 -9.90
CA ASN A 153 13.02 -7.86 -9.66
C ASN A 153 11.81 -7.96 -8.74
N TYR A 154 10.69 -8.43 -9.29
CA TYR A 154 9.39 -8.49 -8.61
C TYR A 154 9.07 -9.92 -8.21
N HIS A 155 8.70 -10.11 -6.93
CA HIS A 155 8.22 -11.38 -6.40
C HIS A 155 6.82 -11.22 -5.84
N TRP A 156 5.86 -11.84 -6.52
CA TRP A 156 4.47 -11.84 -6.09
C TRP A 156 4.26 -12.75 -4.87
N ASN A 157 3.53 -12.24 -3.89
CA ASN A 157 2.98 -13.02 -2.79
C ASN A 157 1.55 -12.54 -2.52
N ARG A 158 0.71 -13.40 -1.97
CA ARG A 158 -0.69 -13.08 -1.69
C ARG A 158 -0.85 -11.94 -0.69
N PHE A 159 0.00 -11.88 0.31
CA PHE A 159 0.00 -10.81 1.32
C PHE A 159 1.04 -9.75 1.05
N ALA A 160 2.28 -10.12 0.84
CA ALA A 160 3.39 -9.18 0.76
C ALA A 160 4.23 -9.39 -0.50
N SER A 161 4.08 -8.53 -1.48
CA SER A 161 4.94 -8.53 -2.67
C SER A 161 6.23 -7.78 -2.42
N THR A 162 7.33 -8.24 -3.03
CA THR A 162 8.65 -7.62 -2.87
C THR A 162 9.22 -7.13 -4.20
N PHE A 163 10.02 -6.09 -4.11
CA PHE A 163 10.68 -5.45 -5.24
C PHE A 163 12.13 -5.20 -4.87
N GLU A 164 13.03 -5.60 -5.77
CA GLU A 164 14.44 -5.29 -5.66
C GLU A 164 14.84 -4.45 -6.87
N MET A 165 15.60 -3.39 -6.65
CA MET A 165 16.07 -2.51 -7.70
C MET A 165 17.41 -1.89 -7.34
N ASP A 166 18.13 -1.40 -8.35
CA ASP A 166 19.27 -0.52 -8.18
C ASP A 166 18.90 0.87 -8.69
N ILE A 167 19.10 1.87 -7.86
CA ILE A 167 18.84 3.27 -8.20
C ILE A 167 20.16 4.05 -8.05
N ASP A 168 20.81 4.35 -9.17
CA ASP A 168 22.08 5.06 -9.23
C ASP A 168 23.18 4.43 -8.35
N GLY A 169 23.26 3.09 -8.34
CA GLY A 169 24.24 2.31 -7.57
C GLY A 169 23.84 2.07 -6.11
N VAL A 170 22.61 2.44 -5.71
CA VAL A 170 22.06 2.14 -4.39
C VAL A 170 21.11 0.94 -4.51
N SER A 171 21.44 -0.17 -3.84
CA SER A 171 20.56 -1.34 -3.79
C SER A 171 19.37 -1.10 -2.86
N VAL A 172 18.16 -1.18 -3.41
CA VAL A 172 16.90 -0.92 -2.70
C VAL A 172 16.06 -2.19 -2.65
N GLY A 173 15.55 -2.52 -1.46
CA GLY A 173 14.54 -3.54 -1.25
C GLY A 173 13.24 -2.91 -0.75
N ILE A 174 12.12 -3.23 -1.39
CA ILE A 174 10.80 -2.70 -1.01
C ILE A 174 9.86 -3.87 -0.76
N VAL A 175 9.09 -3.80 0.32
CA VAL A 175 8.03 -4.76 0.64
C VAL A 175 6.69 -4.03 0.70
N SER A 176 5.79 -4.39 -0.21
CA SER A 176 4.38 -3.97 -0.17
C SER A 176 3.61 -4.89 0.76
N LEU A 177 3.33 -4.45 1.98
CA LEU A 177 2.65 -5.20 3.02
C LEU A 177 1.13 -4.96 2.97
N ASN A 178 0.34 -6.03 3.00
CA ASN A 178 -1.11 -5.95 2.95
C ASN A 178 -1.70 -5.78 4.36
N THR A 179 -2.11 -4.58 4.70
CA THR A 179 -2.82 -4.27 5.95
C THR A 179 -4.35 -4.29 5.81
N VAL A 180 -4.88 -4.56 4.59
CA VAL A 180 -6.31 -4.45 4.30
C VAL A 180 -7.01 -5.80 4.09
N TRP A 181 -6.31 -6.91 4.25
CA TRP A 181 -6.86 -8.25 4.04
C TRP A 181 -8.03 -8.60 5.00
N ARG A 182 -8.16 -7.88 6.12
CA ARG A 182 -9.27 -7.99 7.07
C ARG A 182 -10.31 -6.88 6.95
N CYS A 183 -10.09 -5.87 6.08
CA CYS A 183 -11.00 -4.75 5.94
C CYS A 183 -12.34 -5.17 5.32
N GLY A 184 -13.42 -4.55 5.79
CA GLY A 184 -14.78 -4.81 5.34
C GLY A 184 -15.63 -3.55 5.45
N LYS A 185 -16.91 -3.70 5.84
CA LYS A 185 -17.81 -2.57 6.06
C LYS A 185 -17.49 -1.77 7.33
N ASP A 186 -16.96 -2.46 8.35
CA ASP A 186 -16.51 -1.88 9.62
C ASP A 186 -15.10 -2.37 9.91
N ASP A 187 -14.15 -1.45 9.89
CA ASP A 187 -12.72 -1.74 10.07
C ASP A 187 -12.25 -1.49 11.51
N LYS A 188 -13.11 -0.95 12.36
CA LYS A 188 -12.75 -0.62 13.75
C LYS A 188 -12.24 -1.87 14.50
N ASN A 189 -11.03 -1.79 15.04
CA ASN A 189 -10.35 -2.85 15.78
C ASN A 189 -10.11 -4.16 15.01
N LYS A 190 -10.23 -4.14 13.66
CA LYS A 190 -10.04 -5.33 12.83
C LYS A 190 -8.73 -5.33 12.03
N ILE A 191 -8.05 -4.20 11.96
CA ILE A 191 -6.85 -4.06 11.14
C ILE A 191 -5.74 -4.95 11.69
N ALA A 192 -5.30 -5.88 10.88
CA ALA A 192 -4.21 -6.80 11.20
C ALA A 192 -3.25 -6.92 10.02
N LEU A 193 -1.96 -6.98 10.31
CA LEU A 193 -0.91 -7.25 9.33
C LEU A 193 -0.66 -8.75 9.23
N GLY A 194 -0.31 -9.39 10.33
CA GLY A 194 0.29 -10.71 10.37
C GLY A 194 1.82 -10.61 10.27
N LEU A 195 2.49 -10.87 11.38
CA LEU A 195 3.93 -10.69 11.54
C LEU A 195 4.78 -11.45 10.50
N ASN A 196 4.27 -12.59 10.03
CA ASN A 196 4.90 -13.41 9.00
C ASN A 196 5.04 -12.68 7.65
N GLN A 197 4.21 -11.69 7.33
CA GLN A 197 4.41 -10.88 6.13
C GLN A 197 5.79 -10.20 6.11
N ILE A 198 6.29 -9.79 7.29
CA ILE A 198 7.62 -9.18 7.39
C ILE A 198 8.69 -10.27 7.41
N THR A 199 8.53 -11.29 8.26
CA THR A 199 9.57 -12.30 8.47
C THR A 199 9.85 -13.17 7.25
N GLU A 200 8.84 -13.46 6.43
CA GLU A 200 8.99 -14.22 5.18
C GLU A 200 9.75 -13.43 4.11
N GLN A 201 9.76 -12.09 4.18
CA GLN A 201 10.43 -11.25 3.20
C GLN A 201 11.83 -10.78 3.66
N SER A 202 12.25 -11.13 4.86
CA SER A 202 13.55 -10.68 5.41
C SER A 202 14.75 -11.05 4.54
N THR A 203 14.73 -12.22 3.90
CA THR A 203 15.81 -12.68 3.01
C THR A 203 16.00 -11.82 1.77
N VAL A 204 14.92 -11.23 1.23
CA VAL A 204 14.97 -10.31 0.08
C VAL A 204 15.57 -8.96 0.47
N LEU A 205 15.45 -8.59 1.74
CA LEU A 205 15.97 -7.33 2.28
C LEU A 205 17.44 -7.45 2.72
N GLU A 206 17.95 -8.68 2.86
CA GLU A 206 19.31 -8.91 3.30
C GLU A 206 20.33 -8.30 2.33
N GLY A 207 21.27 -7.53 2.86
CA GLY A 207 22.31 -6.86 2.08
C GLY A 207 21.85 -5.64 1.27
N LYS A 208 20.57 -5.24 1.35
CA LYS A 208 20.09 -3.99 0.73
C LYS A 208 20.59 -2.78 1.52
N GLN A 209 20.99 -1.73 0.78
CA GLN A 209 21.43 -0.47 1.38
C GLN A 209 20.27 0.39 1.88
N VAL A 210 19.11 0.26 1.24
CA VAL A 210 17.87 0.93 1.65
C VAL A 210 16.73 -0.09 1.65
N ARG A 211 16.04 -0.21 2.77
CA ARG A 211 14.96 -1.18 3.01
C ARG A 211 13.67 -0.43 3.34
N ILE A 212 12.67 -0.59 2.50
CA ILE A 212 11.42 0.17 2.55
C ILE A 212 10.25 -0.80 2.77
N ALA A 213 9.36 -0.49 3.72
CA ALA A 213 8.02 -1.04 3.77
C ALA A 213 7.00 -0.04 3.23
N LEU A 214 6.01 -0.55 2.50
CA LEU A 214 4.86 0.21 2.04
C LEU A 214 3.60 -0.46 2.60
N THR A 215 2.80 0.29 3.35
CA THR A 215 1.53 -0.14 3.94
C THR A 215 0.44 0.87 3.65
N HIS A 216 -0.84 0.51 3.76
CA HIS A 216 -1.90 1.51 3.74
C HIS A 216 -2.16 2.06 5.14
N TYR A 217 -2.48 1.18 6.09
CA TYR A 217 -2.70 1.62 7.48
C TYR A 217 -1.38 1.88 8.20
N PRO A 218 -1.28 2.99 8.95
CA PRO A 218 -0.22 3.20 9.93
C PRO A 218 -0.17 2.06 10.96
N ILE A 219 1.01 1.74 11.48
CA ILE A 219 1.18 0.66 12.47
C ILE A 219 0.31 0.89 13.72
N SER A 220 0.05 2.14 14.09
CA SER A 220 -0.80 2.50 15.22
C SER A 220 -2.26 2.03 15.09
N PHE A 221 -2.73 1.73 13.87
CA PHE A 221 -4.08 1.20 13.61
C PHE A 221 -4.20 -0.31 13.76
N LEU A 222 -3.08 -1.03 13.78
CA LEU A 222 -3.08 -2.48 13.95
C LEU A 222 -3.64 -2.88 15.32
N LYS A 223 -4.19 -4.09 15.39
CA LYS A 223 -4.63 -4.70 16.65
C LYS A 223 -3.51 -4.65 17.68
N GLU A 224 -3.86 -4.33 18.93
CA GLU A 224 -2.92 -4.19 20.04
C GLU A 224 -2.10 -5.46 20.27
N VAL A 225 -2.72 -6.62 20.04
CA VAL A 225 -2.10 -7.94 20.24
C VAL A 225 -0.87 -8.22 19.36
N GLU A 226 -0.74 -7.53 18.23
CA GLU A 226 0.44 -7.68 17.34
C GLU A 226 1.30 -6.42 17.23
N ARG A 227 0.77 -5.25 17.61
CA ARG A 227 1.38 -3.94 17.32
C ARG A 227 2.82 -3.82 17.81
N VAL A 228 3.09 -4.27 19.03
CA VAL A 228 4.43 -4.17 19.63
C VAL A 228 5.44 -5.05 18.87
N ASP A 229 5.03 -6.25 18.48
CA ASP A 229 5.90 -7.18 17.75
C ASP A 229 6.11 -6.73 16.31
N VAL A 230 5.07 -6.16 15.66
CA VAL A 230 5.20 -5.53 14.35
C VAL A 230 6.16 -4.34 14.39
N LEU A 231 6.06 -3.45 15.39
CA LEU A 231 7.00 -2.33 15.55
C LEU A 231 8.45 -2.81 15.67
N LYS A 232 8.71 -3.86 16.49
CA LYS A 232 10.05 -4.45 16.61
C LYS A 232 10.54 -5.02 15.28
N LYS A 233 9.69 -5.81 14.59
CA LYS A 233 10.06 -6.39 13.29
C LYS A 233 10.25 -5.35 12.20
N CYS A 234 9.51 -4.27 12.22
CA CYS A 234 9.76 -3.14 11.32
C CYS A 234 11.14 -2.53 11.58
N ALA A 235 11.51 -2.28 12.84
CA ALA A 235 12.81 -1.71 13.19
C ALA A 235 14.00 -2.63 12.84
N GLU A 236 13.82 -3.95 12.95
CA GLU A 236 14.85 -4.93 12.54
C GLU A 236 15.05 -4.98 11.00
N ASN A 237 13.99 -4.78 10.22
CA ASN A 237 13.98 -5.09 8.79
C ASN A 237 13.91 -3.88 7.87
N PHE A 238 13.41 -2.73 8.31
CA PHE A 238 13.19 -1.56 7.46
C PHE A 238 13.87 -0.32 8.00
N ASP A 239 14.32 0.53 7.11
CA ASP A 239 14.82 1.86 7.41
C ASP A 239 13.69 2.89 7.38
N ILE A 240 12.71 2.66 6.47
CA ILE A 240 11.56 3.56 6.28
C ILE A 240 10.28 2.73 6.06
N VAL A 241 9.19 3.15 6.70
CA VAL A 241 7.83 2.65 6.47
C VAL A 241 6.97 3.80 5.94
N PHE A 242 6.44 3.65 4.73
CA PHE A 242 5.50 4.58 4.13
C PHE A 242 4.08 4.09 4.27
N ASN A 243 3.15 4.99 4.65
CA ASN A 243 1.73 4.66 4.77
C ASN A 243 0.82 5.83 4.38
N GLY A 244 -0.50 5.54 4.27
CA GLY A 244 -1.56 6.48 3.91
C GLY A 244 -2.67 6.54 4.95
N HIS A 245 -3.91 6.42 4.51
CA HIS A 245 -5.16 6.30 5.28
C HIS A 245 -5.51 7.49 6.17
N SER A 246 -4.58 8.01 6.94
CA SER A 246 -4.84 9.08 7.91
C SER A 246 -5.15 10.44 7.28
N HIS A 247 -4.93 10.60 5.97
CA HIS A 247 -5.04 11.83 5.19
C HIS A 247 -4.23 13.01 5.78
N ARG A 248 -3.33 12.74 6.74
CA ARG A 248 -2.50 13.75 7.41
C ARG A 248 -1.03 13.40 7.20
N GLY A 249 -0.32 14.30 6.54
CA GLY A 249 1.13 14.19 6.40
C GLY A 249 1.81 14.25 7.76
N LEU A 250 2.51 13.20 8.13
CA LEU A 250 3.24 13.10 9.39
C LEU A 250 4.51 12.27 9.20
N THR A 251 5.59 12.70 9.82
CA THR A 251 6.83 11.92 9.88
C THR A 251 7.20 11.69 11.34
N ASN A 252 7.36 10.44 11.71
CA ASN A 252 7.75 10.00 13.04
C ASN A 252 9.01 9.15 12.99
N PHE A 253 9.85 9.24 14.05
CA PHE A 253 10.89 8.25 14.30
C PHE A 253 10.37 7.25 15.33
N GLN A 254 10.39 5.98 14.98
CA GLN A 254 10.01 4.87 15.84
C GLN A 254 11.26 4.19 16.39
N ALA A 255 11.38 4.11 17.71
CA ALA A 255 12.50 3.47 18.41
C ALA A 255 11.96 2.45 19.42
N PRO A 256 11.39 1.32 18.95
CA PRO A 256 10.72 0.35 19.83
C PRO A 256 11.71 -0.41 20.72
N TYR A 257 12.99 -0.46 20.34
CA TYR A 257 14.03 -1.16 21.09
C TYR A 257 15.39 -0.44 20.99
N LYS A 258 16.33 -0.80 21.86
CA LYS A 258 17.67 -0.18 21.90
C LYS A 258 18.38 -0.31 20.55
N ASN A 259 18.77 0.82 19.98
CA ASN A 259 19.54 0.96 18.74
C ASN A 259 18.82 0.55 17.43
N GLU A 260 17.54 0.18 17.48
CA GLU A 260 16.75 -0.12 16.29
C GLU A 260 15.73 0.99 16.06
N VAL A 261 15.88 1.71 14.97
CA VAL A 261 15.08 2.90 14.64
C VAL A 261 14.67 2.81 13.17
N PHE A 262 13.43 3.13 12.88
CA PHE A 262 12.98 3.40 11.52
C PHE A 262 12.18 4.69 11.44
N MET A 263 12.06 5.23 10.24
CA MET A 263 11.24 6.40 9.96
C MET A 263 9.87 5.93 9.47
N GLU A 264 8.79 6.41 10.08
CA GLU A 264 7.42 6.20 9.60
C GLU A 264 6.90 7.49 8.97
N ILE A 265 6.48 7.43 7.69
CA ILE A 265 6.05 8.57 6.89
C ILE A 265 4.63 8.34 6.41
N ASN A 266 3.69 9.17 6.88
CA ASN A 266 2.30 9.18 6.41
C ASN A 266 2.14 10.19 5.28
N ALA A 267 1.53 9.78 4.17
CA ALA A 267 1.08 10.70 3.14
C ALA A 267 -0.16 11.48 3.59
N SER A 268 -0.30 12.70 3.10
CA SER A 268 -1.60 13.38 3.09
C SER A 268 -2.44 12.88 1.92
N GLY A 269 -3.79 12.88 2.08
CA GLY A 269 -4.69 12.48 1.00
C GLY A 269 -4.57 13.40 -0.22
N THR A 270 -4.52 12.81 -1.41
CA THR A 270 -4.29 13.55 -2.66
C THR A 270 -5.56 14.27 -3.15
N LEU A 271 -6.73 13.63 -3.05
CA LEU A 271 -8.03 14.20 -3.40
C LEU A 271 -8.95 14.41 -2.19
N ALA A 272 -8.46 14.20 -0.98
CA ALA A 272 -9.22 14.41 0.25
C ALA A 272 -9.61 15.89 0.39
N GLY A 273 -10.76 16.26 -0.19
CA GLY A 273 -11.46 17.49 0.14
C GLY A 273 -12.44 17.22 1.25
N ASN A 274 -12.96 18.28 1.88
CA ASN A 274 -13.88 18.28 3.04
C ASN A 274 -15.09 17.32 2.98
N ILE A 275 -15.32 16.65 1.86
CA ILE A 275 -16.42 15.68 1.67
C ILE A 275 -16.09 14.33 2.32
N TYR A 276 -14.80 13.97 2.48
CA TYR A 276 -14.38 12.69 3.04
C TYR A 276 -14.12 12.72 4.55
N GLU A 277 -13.92 13.89 5.15
CA GLU A 277 -13.77 14.05 6.60
C GLU A 277 -15.07 13.78 7.38
N GLN A 278 -16.23 13.71 6.72
CA GLN A 278 -17.53 13.53 7.36
C GLN A 278 -18.05 12.08 7.36
N THR A 279 -17.32 11.12 6.81
CA THR A 279 -17.79 9.72 6.65
C THR A 279 -16.96 8.68 7.42
N HIS A 280 -16.19 9.13 8.42
CA HIS A 280 -15.44 8.23 9.33
C HIS A 280 -15.89 8.36 10.77
#